data_b14eaebfee2820cb4de23e3fd33712f8
#
_entry.id   b14eaebfee2820cb4de23e3fd33712f8
#
_cell.length_a   1.000
_cell.length_b   1.000
_cell.length_c   1.000
_cell.angle_alpha   90.00
_cell.angle_beta   90.00
_cell.angle_gamma   90.00
#
_symmetry.space_group_name_H-M   'P 1'
#
loop_
_entity.id
_entity.type
_entity.pdbx_description
1 polymer ?
#
loop_
_entity_poly.entity_id
_entity_poly.type
_entity_poly.pdbx_seq_one_letter_code
_entity_poly.pdbx_strand_id
1 'polypeptide(L)'
;KQAKRKIPKGLRRTIEIERRRRLEMLRSVDEGVGRIVAELEQEGLLDDTYIIFASDNGFFRGEHRIAGGKYLPHEPSARVPLMIRGPGIPAGGVSDELVSLLDVTQTVLEIATGSTDPALDGRSLLPYAQDPALRSTRPILLEADTGPGKGSPGFDPESADASVARLARTRLLGRRGVKNLAQEKMGTKS
;
A
#
# COMPACT_ATOMS: atom_id res chain seq x y z
N LYS A 1 -4.81 24.61 12.68
CA LYS A 1 -3.49 25.32 12.58
C LYS A 1 -2.60 24.73 11.48
N GLN A 2 -2.60 23.43 11.21
CA GLN A 2 -1.81 22.79 10.15
C GLN A 2 -2.16 23.26 8.73
N ALA A 3 -3.42 23.62 8.48
CA ALA A 3 -3.88 24.01 7.13
C ALA A 3 -3.20 25.28 6.55
N LYS A 4 -2.52 26.09 7.36
CA LYS A 4 -1.85 27.33 6.93
C LYS A 4 -0.34 27.20 6.70
N ARG A 5 0.30 26.09 7.09
CA ARG A 5 1.75 25.90 6.94
C ARG A 5 2.09 25.46 5.51
N LYS A 6 2.89 26.22 4.80
CA LYS A 6 3.36 25.84 3.45
C LYS A 6 4.46 24.80 3.56
N ILE A 7 4.45 23.81 2.65
CA ILE A 7 5.57 22.88 2.53
C ILE A 7 6.81 23.65 2.06
N PRO A 8 7.96 23.55 2.76
CA PRO A 8 9.20 24.21 2.35
C PRO A 8 9.63 23.81 0.92
N LYS A 9 10.25 24.73 0.18
CA LYS A 9 10.66 24.48 -1.22
C LYS A 9 11.59 23.26 -1.36
N GLY A 10 12.55 23.09 -0.45
CA GLY A 10 13.44 21.94 -0.44
C GLY A 10 12.71 20.62 -0.27
N LEU A 11 11.72 20.57 0.62
CA LEU A 11 10.89 19.40 0.86
C LEU A 11 10.02 19.04 -0.36
N ARG A 12 9.46 20.05 -1.05
CA ARG A 12 8.73 19.80 -2.32
C ARG A 12 9.61 19.14 -3.36
N ARG A 13 10.84 19.61 -3.51
CA ARG A 13 11.81 19.01 -4.44
C ARG A 13 12.12 17.55 -4.09
N THR A 14 12.29 17.24 -2.79
CA THR A 14 12.53 15.87 -2.33
C THR A 14 11.32 14.98 -2.63
N ILE A 15 10.11 15.43 -2.31
CA ILE A 15 8.86 14.70 -2.60
C ILE A 15 8.76 14.38 -4.11
N GLU A 16 9.06 15.35 -4.97
CA GLU A 16 8.99 15.15 -6.43
C GLU A 16 10.04 14.15 -6.93
N ILE A 17 11.27 14.20 -6.43
CA ILE A 17 12.31 13.22 -6.75
C ILE A 17 11.89 11.81 -6.33
N GLU A 18 11.34 11.67 -5.12
CA GLU A 18 10.84 10.38 -4.62
C GLU A 18 9.68 9.87 -5.47
N ARG A 19 8.76 10.74 -5.85
CA ARG A 19 7.65 10.40 -6.73
C ARG A 19 8.14 9.81 -8.06
N ARG A 20 9.09 10.48 -8.71
CA ARG A 20 9.67 10.01 -9.99
C ARG A 20 10.35 8.65 -9.84
N ARG A 21 11.18 8.47 -8.81
CA ARG A 21 11.85 7.20 -8.55
C ARG A 21 10.88 6.04 -8.33
N ARG A 22 9.77 6.30 -7.63
CA ARG A 22 8.73 5.28 -7.42
C ARG A 22 8.02 4.94 -8.73
N LEU A 23 7.74 5.92 -9.58
CA LEU A 23 7.17 5.67 -10.90
C LEU A 23 8.14 4.84 -11.79
N GLU A 24 9.44 5.11 -11.72
CA GLU A 24 10.46 4.29 -12.39
C GLU A 24 10.46 2.85 -11.87
N MET A 25 10.35 2.65 -10.56
CA MET A 25 10.26 1.31 -9.95
C MET A 25 8.97 0.57 -10.35
N LEU A 26 7.84 1.29 -10.48
CA LEU A 26 6.56 0.69 -10.90
C LEU A 26 6.63 0.10 -12.31
N ARG A 27 7.50 0.58 -13.19
CA ARG A 27 7.71 -0.03 -14.51
C ARG A 27 8.19 -1.48 -14.40
N SER A 28 9.10 -1.76 -13.47
CA SER A 28 9.56 -3.14 -13.23
C SER A 28 8.46 -4.04 -12.67
N VAL A 29 7.55 -3.48 -11.88
CA VAL A 29 6.36 -4.21 -11.39
C VAL A 29 5.43 -4.52 -12.57
N ASP A 30 5.13 -3.53 -13.40
CA ASP A 30 4.31 -3.67 -14.59
C ASP A 30 4.86 -4.73 -15.56
N GLU A 31 6.16 -4.65 -15.87
CA GLU A 31 6.86 -5.66 -16.66
C GLU A 31 6.81 -7.06 -16.01
N GLY A 32 6.88 -7.14 -14.67
CA GLY A 32 6.77 -8.38 -13.92
C GLY A 32 5.39 -9.00 -14.04
N VAL A 33 4.34 -8.21 -13.85
CA VAL A 33 2.95 -8.65 -14.04
C VAL A 33 2.72 -9.09 -15.48
N GLY A 34 3.21 -8.31 -16.46
CA GLY A 34 3.09 -8.67 -17.88
C GLY A 34 3.72 -10.04 -18.20
N ARG A 35 4.89 -10.35 -17.62
CA ARG A 35 5.54 -11.66 -17.79
C ARG A 35 4.73 -12.80 -17.17
N ILE A 36 4.17 -12.60 -15.98
CA ILE A 36 3.31 -13.61 -15.33
C ILE A 36 2.08 -13.90 -16.19
N VAL A 37 1.42 -12.86 -16.69
CA VAL A 37 0.24 -13.02 -17.56
C VAL A 37 0.60 -13.74 -18.84
N ALA A 38 1.70 -13.37 -19.50
CA ALA A 38 2.14 -14.03 -20.73
C ALA A 38 2.49 -15.51 -20.53
N GLU A 39 3.12 -15.86 -19.40
CA GLU A 39 3.41 -17.26 -19.08
C GLU A 39 2.13 -18.08 -18.86
N LEU A 40 1.17 -17.53 -18.10
CA LEU A 40 -0.12 -18.18 -17.90
C LEU A 40 -0.89 -18.38 -19.22
N GLU A 41 -0.77 -17.41 -20.14
CA GLU A 41 -1.37 -17.52 -21.46
C GLU A 41 -0.71 -18.60 -22.31
N GLN A 42 0.63 -18.68 -22.32
CA GLN A 42 1.40 -19.71 -23.05
C GLN A 42 1.09 -21.12 -22.54
N GLU A 43 0.91 -21.27 -21.24
CA GLU A 43 0.56 -22.53 -20.60
C GLU A 43 -0.95 -22.86 -20.70
N GLY A 44 -1.76 -21.99 -21.27
CA GLY A 44 -3.21 -22.17 -21.39
C GLY A 44 -3.97 -22.11 -20.06
N LEU A 45 -3.35 -21.52 -19.02
CA LEU A 45 -3.90 -21.46 -17.66
C LEU A 45 -4.56 -20.10 -17.34
N LEU A 46 -4.43 -19.11 -18.23
CA LEU A 46 -4.85 -17.74 -17.93
C LEU A 46 -6.34 -17.61 -17.67
N ASP A 47 -7.18 -18.38 -18.35
CA ASP A 47 -8.62 -18.33 -18.21
C ASP A 47 -9.15 -19.06 -16.96
N ASP A 48 -8.34 -19.95 -16.39
CA ASP A 48 -8.63 -20.67 -15.13
C ASP A 48 -7.89 -20.09 -13.92
N THR A 49 -7.23 -18.92 -14.08
CA THR A 49 -6.43 -18.31 -13.02
C THR A 49 -7.03 -16.98 -12.56
N TYR A 50 -7.21 -16.84 -11.26
CA TYR A 50 -7.48 -15.55 -10.63
C TYR A 50 -6.17 -14.79 -10.37
N ILE A 51 -6.10 -13.54 -10.84
CA ILE A 51 -4.99 -12.64 -10.58
C ILE A 51 -5.52 -11.48 -9.74
N ILE A 52 -4.97 -11.30 -8.54
CA ILE A 52 -5.31 -10.21 -7.63
C ILE A 52 -4.08 -9.33 -7.48
N PHE A 53 -4.21 -8.05 -7.85
CA PHE A 53 -3.17 -7.04 -7.66
C PHE A 53 -3.63 -6.03 -6.62
N ALA A 54 -2.84 -5.86 -5.57
CA ALA A 54 -3.12 -4.92 -4.50
C ALA A 54 -1.81 -4.30 -3.95
N SER A 55 -1.95 -3.26 -3.12
CA SER A 55 -0.86 -2.74 -2.29
C SER A 55 -1.22 -2.94 -0.82
N ASP A 56 -0.22 -3.18 0.02
CA ASP A 56 -0.39 -3.36 1.48
C ASP A 56 -0.85 -2.07 2.17
N ASN A 57 -0.40 -0.92 1.68
CA ASN A 57 -0.75 0.41 2.17
C ASN A 57 -0.47 1.49 1.13
N GLY A 58 -1.07 2.64 1.33
CA GLY A 58 -0.72 3.88 0.66
C GLY A 58 0.46 4.60 1.32
N PHE A 59 0.73 5.84 0.89
CA PHE A 59 1.86 6.61 1.41
C PHE A 59 1.65 8.11 1.18
N PHE A 60 1.83 8.93 2.23
CA PHE A 60 1.79 10.39 2.10
C PHE A 60 2.95 10.92 1.26
N ARG A 61 2.66 11.90 0.42
CA ARG A 61 3.64 12.58 -0.46
C ARG A 61 3.44 14.09 -0.47
N GLY A 62 3.15 14.65 0.68
CA GLY A 62 2.84 16.06 0.86
C GLY A 62 1.36 16.36 1.07
N GLU A 63 0.47 15.39 0.87
CA GLU A 63 -0.95 15.51 1.23
C GLU A 63 -1.05 15.82 2.73
N HIS A 64 -2.02 16.66 3.10
CA HIS A 64 -2.17 17.16 4.47
C HIS A 64 -0.89 17.79 5.05
N ARG A 65 0.09 18.15 4.19
CA ARG A 65 1.45 18.63 4.55
C ARG A 65 2.30 17.63 5.31
N ILE A 66 1.99 16.36 5.14
CA ILE A 66 2.76 15.22 5.65
C ILE A 66 3.75 14.84 4.57
N ALA A 67 5.03 15.00 4.84
CA ALA A 67 6.10 14.80 3.87
C ALA A 67 6.25 13.34 3.42
N GLY A 68 5.89 12.41 4.29
CA GLY A 68 5.98 10.97 4.05
C GLY A 68 5.41 10.18 5.23
N GLY A 69 5.27 8.88 5.06
CA GLY A 69 4.73 7.98 6.07
C GLY A 69 3.39 7.36 5.68
N LYS A 70 2.87 6.46 6.54
CA LYS A 70 1.71 5.64 6.22
C LYS A 70 0.82 5.27 7.42
N TYR A 71 1.04 5.89 8.58
CA TYR A 71 0.42 5.44 9.84
C TYR A 71 -0.86 6.18 10.22
N LEU A 72 -1.35 7.07 9.39
CA LEU A 72 -2.58 7.82 9.66
C LEU A 72 -3.74 7.28 8.80
N PRO A 73 -4.98 7.22 9.34
CA PRO A 73 -6.14 6.67 8.64
C PRO A 73 -6.73 7.69 7.64
N HIS A 74 -5.88 8.25 6.78
CA HIS A 74 -6.28 9.15 5.70
C HIS A 74 -6.16 8.47 4.35
N GLU A 75 -6.94 8.91 3.37
CA GLU A 75 -6.96 8.38 2.00
C GLU A 75 -5.56 8.08 1.42
N PRO A 76 -4.55 9.00 1.50
CA PRO A 76 -3.24 8.71 0.96
C PRO A 76 -2.53 7.50 1.57
N SER A 77 -2.89 7.11 2.78
CA SER A 77 -2.34 5.97 3.50
C SER A 77 -3.23 4.74 3.44
N ALA A 78 -4.55 4.92 3.47
CA ALA A 78 -5.52 3.84 3.61
C ALA A 78 -6.03 3.33 2.26
N ARG A 79 -6.21 4.21 1.28
CA ARG A 79 -6.71 3.83 -0.04
C ARG A 79 -5.59 3.28 -0.91
N VAL A 80 -5.75 2.03 -1.34
CA VAL A 80 -4.79 1.29 -2.16
C VAL A 80 -5.43 0.82 -3.47
N PRO A 81 -4.64 0.57 -4.52
CA PRO A 81 -5.15 -0.10 -5.70
C PRO A 81 -5.58 -1.53 -5.35
N LEU A 82 -6.67 -1.97 -5.95
CA LEU A 82 -7.13 -3.35 -5.92
C LEU A 82 -7.72 -3.68 -7.28
N MET A 83 -7.16 -4.69 -7.93
CA MET A 83 -7.64 -5.18 -9.23
C MET A 83 -7.75 -6.70 -9.17
N ILE A 84 -8.82 -7.23 -9.74
CA ILE A 84 -9.08 -8.67 -9.78
C ILE A 84 -9.42 -9.04 -11.21
N ARG A 85 -8.77 -10.08 -11.73
CA ARG A 85 -9.07 -10.76 -12.98
C ARG A 85 -9.26 -12.26 -12.69
N GLY A 86 -10.16 -12.90 -13.40
CA GLY A 86 -10.33 -14.36 -13.31
C GLY A 86 -11.66 -14.84 -13.90
N PRO A 87 -11.94 -16.14 -13.77
CA PRO A 87 -13.18 -16.75 -14.26
C PRO A 87 -14.43 -16.02 -13.76
N GLY A 88 -15.35 -15.72 -14.66
CA GLY A 88 -16.63 -15.08 -14.34
C GLY A 88 -16.55 -13.58 -14.04
N ILE A 89 -15.37 -12.94 -14.14
CA ILE A 89 -15.21 -11.50 -13.92
C ILE A 89 -15.24 -10.77 -15.27
N PRO A 90 -16.17 -9.80 -15.49
CA PRO A 90 -16.24 -9.07 -16.73
C PRO A 90 -15.03 -8.15 -16.92
N ALA A 91 -14.52 -8.10 -18.15
CA ALA A 91 -13.41 -7.22 -18.50
C ALA A 91 -13.82 -5.74 -18.39
N GLY A 92 -12.94 -4.91 -17.83
CA GLY A 92 -13.15 -3.47 -17.74
C GLY A 92 -14.20 -3.03 -16.71
N GLY A 93 -14.70 -3.95 -15.88
CA GLY A 93 -15.60 -3.62 -14.77
C GLY A 93 -14.94 -2.71 -13.75
N VAL A 94 -15.68 -1.73 -13.24
CA VAL A 94 -15.25 -0.84 -12.14
C VAL A 94 -16.34 -0.82 -11.08
N SER A 95 -15.97 -1.24 -9.87
CA SER A 95 -16.86 -1.16 -8.71
C SER A 95 -16.48 0.02 -7.83
N ASP A 96 -17.47 0.81 -7.43
CA ASP A 96 -17.33 1.90 -6.45
C ASP A 96 -17.60 1.40 -5.01
N GLU A 97 -17.70 0.09 -4.81
CA GLU A 97 -17.97 -0.48 -3.51
C GLU A 97 -16.80 -0.28 -2.56
N LEU A 98 -17.13 0.00 -1.32
CA LEU A 98 -16.14 0.15 -0.26
C LEU A 98 -15.68 -1.24 0.22
N VAL A 99 -14.42 -1.58 -0.04
CA VAL A 99 -13.81 -2.87 0.26
C VAL A 99 -12.54 -2.73 1.09
N SER A 100 -12.12 -3.81 1.73
CA SER A 100 -10.93 -3.86 2.59
C SER A 100 -9.96 -4.94 2.12
N LEU A 101 -8.68 -4.80 2.43
CA LEU A 101 -7.70 -5.87 2.21
C LEU A 101 -8.00 -7.16 3.00
N LEU A 102 -8.74 -7.07 4.10
CA LEU A 102 -9.25 -8.25 4.82
C LEU A 102 -10.16 -9.12 3.93
N ASP A 103 -10.84 -8.47 2.98
CA ASP A 103 -11.76 -9.13 2.06
C ASP A 103 -11.01 -10.03 1.04
N VAL A 104 -9.72 -9.74 0.78
CA VAL A 104 -8.88 -10.55 -0.11
C VAL A 104 -8.70 -11.97 0.43
N THR A 105 -8.51 -12.13 1.75
CA THR A 105 -8.36 -13.45 2.37
C THR A 105 -9.61 -14.31 2.18
N GLN A 106 -10.79 -13.74 2.42
CA GLN A 106 -12.07 -14.44 2.19
C GLN A 106 -12.28 -14.77 0.71
N THR A 107 -11.87 -13.86 -0.17
CA THR A 107 -11.96 -14.08 -1.63
C THR A 107 -11.11 -15.25 -2.07
N VAL A 108 -9.85 -15.31 -1.62
CA VAL A 108 -8.94 -16.42 -1.92
C VAL A 108 -9.46 -17.73 -1.36
N LEU A 109 -10.01 -17.72 -0.15
CA LEU A 109 -10.60 -18.91 0.46
C LEU A 109 -11.81 -19.40 -0.35
N GLU A 110 -12.72 -18.52 -0.74
CA GLU A 110 -13.87 -18.88 -1.56
C GLU A 110 -13.46 -19.42 -2.94
N ILE A 111 -12.47 -18.82 -3.60
CA ILE A 111 -11.92 -19.30 -4.86
C ILE A 111 -11.38 -20.73 -4.69
N ALA A 112 -10.67 -21.00 -3.62
CA ALA A 112 -9.99 -22.28 -3.41
C ALA A 112 -10.92 -23.41 -2.93
N THR A 113 -11.96 -23.08 -2.16
CA THR A 113 -12.78 -24.07 -1.45
C THR A 113 -14.27 -24.05 -1.84
N GLY A 114 -14.71 -23.02 -2.57
CA GLY A 114 -16.11 -22.77 -2.89
C GLY A 114 -16.93 -22.19 -1.73
N SER A 115 -16.30 -21.83 -0.60
CA SER A 115 -16.98 -21.30 0.58
C SER A 115 -16.15 -20.27 1.32
N THR A 116 -16.84 -19.36 2.04
CA THR A 116 -16.23 -18.40 2.96
C THR A 116 -16.19 -18.95 4.38
N ASP A 117 -15.31 -18.41 5.23
CA ASP A 117 -15.24 -18.74 6.66
C ASP A 117 -15.87 -17.62 7.49
N PRO A 118 -16.97 -17.87 8.21
CA PRO A 118 -17.63 -16.86 9.05
C PRO A 118 -16.79 -16.41 10.26
N ALA A 119 -15.70 -17.09 10.59
CA ALA A 119 -14.78 -16.68 11.65
C ALA A 119 -13.81 -15.55 11.21
N LEU A 120 -13.72 -15.25 9.91
CA LEU A 120 -12.89 -14.18 9.38
C LEU A 120 -13.69 -12.88 9.22
N ASP A 121 -13.09 -11.74 9.53
CA ASP A 121 -13.73 -10.42 9.49
C ASP A 121 -14.02 -9.89 8.08
N GLY A 122 -13.30 -10.38 7.07
CA GLY A 122 -13.48 -10.00 5.67
C GLY A 122 -14.76 -10.57 5.04
N ARG A 123 -15.05 -10.11 3.83
CA ARG A 123 -16.07 -10.67 2.93
C ARG A 123 -15.47 -10.96 1.58
N SER A 124 -15.97 -11.97 0.87
CA SER A 124 -15.50 -12.21 -0.49
C SER A 124 -15.79 -11.00 -1.40
N LEU A 125 -14.83 -10.71 -2.24
CA LEU A 125 -14.92 -9.68 -3.29
C LEU A 125 -15.54 -10.22 -4.59
N LEU A 126 -15.68 -11.55 -4.73
CA LEU A 126 -16.19 -12.16 -5.96
C LEU A 126 -17.55 -11.59 -6.39
N PRO A 127 -18.55 -11.42 -5.51
CA PRO A 127 -19.85 -10.84 -5.93
C PRO A 127 -19.69 -9.45 -6.55
N TYR A 128 -18.82 -8.59 -6.00
CA TYR A 128 -18.60 -7.22 -6.48
C TYR A 128 -17.72 -7.19 -7.74
N ALA A 129 -16.85 -8.17 -7.91
CA ALA A 129 -16.03 -8.32 -9.10
C ALA A 129 -16.84 -8.86 -10.28
N GLN A 130 -17.78 -9.77 -10.02
CA GLN A 130 -18.68 -10.36 -11.02
C GLN A 130 -19.81 -9.40 -11.42
N ASP A 131 -20.35 -8.64 -10.47
CA ASP A 131 -21.34 -7.58 -10.70
C ASP A 131 -20.83 -6.25 -10.12
N PRO A 132 -20.14 -5.42 -10.93
CA PRO A 132 -19.64 -4.12 -10.50
C PRO A 132 -20.72 -3.11 -10.07
N ALA A 133 -21.99 -3.37 -10.37
CA ALA A 133 -23.11 -2.52 -9.95
C ALA A 133 -23.60 -2.86 -8.53
N LEU A 134 -23.22 -4.02 -8.00
CA LEU A 134 -23.60 -4.45 -6.65
C LEU A 134 -23.07 -3.46 -5.61
N ARG A 135 -23.89 -3.16 -4.62
CA ARG A 135 -23.57 -2.23 -3.51
C ARG A 135 -23.87 -2.87 -2.18
N SER A 136 -23.13 -2.47 -1.18
CA SER A 136 -23.30 -2.84 0.21
C SER A 136 -23.37 -1.59 1.09
N THR A 137 -23.89 -1.75 2.29
CA THR A 137 -23.93 -0.69 3.32
C THR A 137 -22.94 -0.95 4.44
N ARG A 138 -21.97 -1.86 4.22
CA ARG A 138 -21.00 -2.23 5.25
C ARG A 138 -20.04 -1.07 5.51
N PRO A 139 -19.92 -0.60 6.76
CA PRO A 139 -18.86 0.31 7.13
C PRO A 139 -17.52 -0.42 7.16
N ILE A 140 -16.43 0.28 6.86
CA ILE A 140 -15.05 -0.20 7.05
C ILE A 140 -14.42 0.57 8.20
N LEU A 141 -13.96 -0.16 9.23
CA LEU A 141 -13.21 0.40 10.33
C LEU A 141 -11.75 0.58 9.93
N LEU A 142 -11.22 1.80 10.10
CA LEU A 142 -9.81 2.10 9.98
C LEU A 142 -9.28 2.43 11.37
N GLU A 143 -8.34 1.63 11.84
CA GLU A 143 -7.66 1.86 13.11
C GLU A 143 -6.21 2.27 12.87
N ALA A 144 -5.75 3.25 13.63
CA ALA A 144 -4.37 3.67 13.64
C ALA A 144 -3.90 3.77 15.09
N ASP A 145 -2.93 2.94 15.45
CA ASP A 145 -2.28 3.06 16.75
C ASP A 145 -1.31 4.25 16.73
N THR A 146 -1.79 5.37 17.25
CA THR A 146 -0.99 6.57 17.51
C THR A 146 -0.64 6.73 18.98
N GLY A 147 -0.78 5.64 19.77
CA GLY A 147 -0.56 5.65 21.21
C GLY A 147 0.82 6.19 21.62
N PRO A 148 0.98 6.70 22.85
CA PRO A 148 2.23 7.29 23.35
C PRO A 148 3.32 6.25 23.63
N GLY A 149 3.27 5.08 23.03
CA GLY A 149 4.23 3.96 23.18
C GLY A 149 5.25 3.95 22.05
N LYS A 150 6.48 4.03 22.46
CA LYS A 150 7.72 3.76 21.72
C LYS A 150 7.55 3.08 20.35
N GLY A 151 7.50 3.86 19.26
CA GLY A 151 7.66 3.31 17.90
C GLY A 151 6.71 3.79 16.82
N SER A 152 5.54 4.27 17.13
CA SER A 152 4.79 5.06 16.15
C SER A 152 5.31 6.49 16.23
N PRO A 153 5.89 7.06 15.19
CA PRO A 153 6.16 8.49 15.19
C PRO A 153 4.78 9.14 15.21
N GLY A 154 4.33 9.54 16.41
CA GLY A 154 3.27 10.51 16.53
C GLY A 154 3.55 11.58 15.48
N PHE A 155 2.53 12.03 14.77
CA PHE A 155 2.70 13.09 13.81
C PHE A 155 3.29 14.31 14.53
N ASP A 156 4.60 14.34 14.62
CA ASP A 156 5.38 15.52 14.96
C ASP A 156 5.82 16.16 13.64
N PRO A 157 5.38 17.37 13.34
CA PRO A 157 5.85 18.10 12.15
C PRO A 157 7.37 18.25 12.11
N GLU A 158 8.03 18.26 13.26
CA GLU A 158 9.50 18.30 13.37
C GLU A 158 10.12 16.93 13.09
N SER A 159 9.45 15.82 13.44
CA SER A 159 9.91 14.46 13.10
C SER A 159 9.74 14.14 11.62
N ALA A 160 8.75 14.72 10.95
CA ALA A 160 8.60 14.61 9.49
C ALA A 160 9.79 15.26 8.77
N ASP A 161 10.23 16.43 9.23
CA ASP A 161 11.46 17.09 8.76
C ASP A 161 12.71 16.26 9.13
N ALA A 162 12.75 15.65 10.31
CA ALA A 162 13.85 14.79 10.75
C ALA A 162 13.90 13.46 9.95
N SER A 163 12.75 12.88 9.59
CA SER A 163 12.67 11.68 8.76
C SER A 163 13.16 11.93 7.35
N VAL A 164 12.82 13.08 6.75
CA VAL A 164 13.31 13.49 5.44
C VAL A 164 14.79 13.85 5.49
N ALA A 165 15.24 14.54 6.55
CA ALA A 165 16.65 14.83 6.79
C ALA A 165 17.47 13.54 7.02
N ARG A 166 16.90 12.53 7.68
CA ARG A 166 17.50 11.22 7.88
C ARG A 166 17.63 10.44 6.56
N LEU A 167 16.60 10.42 5.74
CA LEU A 167 16.63 9.86 4.38
C LEU A 167 17.65 10.57 3.48
N ALA A 168 17.73 11.90 3.56
CA ALA A 168 18.73 12.68 2.84
C ALA A 168 20.15 12.39 3.33
N ARG A 169 20.37 12.28 4.65
CA ARG A 169 21.67 11.91 5.24
C ARG A 169 22.09 10.48 4.90
N THR A 170 21.19 9.52 4.94
CA THR A 170 21.48 8.11 4.59
C THR A 170 21.93 8.00 3.11
N ARG A 171 21.42 8.86 2.25
CA ARG A 171 21.83 8.93 0.84
C ARG A 171 23.17 9.63 0.60
N LEU A 172 23.52 10.62 1.43
CA LEU A 172 24.80 11.31 1.36
C LEU A 172 25.96 10.44 1.88
N LEU A 173 25.70 9.55 2.83
CA LEU A 173 26.70 8.67 3.44
C LEU A 173 26.98 7.37 2.64
N GLY A 174 26.23 7.09 1.56
CA GLY A 174 26.42 5.91 0.72
C GLY A 174 26.29 4.58 1.47
N ARG A 175 26.69 3.49 0.82
CA ARG A 175 26.63 2.13 1.39
C ARG A 175 27.42 1.92 2.72
N ARG A 176 28.38 2.78 3.04
CA ARG A 176 29.16 2.72 4.30
C ARG A 176 28.34 3.11 5.52
N GLY A 177 27.42 4.08 5.41
CA GLY A 177 26.57 4.52 6.53
C GLY A 177 25.54 3.48 6.97
N VAL A 178 25.07 2.64 6.05
CA VAL A 178 24.09 1.57 6.37
C VAL A 178 24.73 0.45 7.21
N LYS A 179 26.01 0.13 6.98
CA LYS A 179 26.75 -0.89 7.76
C LYS A 179 26.96 -0.45 9.22
N ASN A 180 27.25 0.82 9.45
CA ASN A 180 27.46 1.33 10.82
C ASN A 180 26.17 1.37 11.65
N LEU A 181 25.01 1.68 11.04
CA LEU A 181 23.71 1.63 11.72
C LEU A 181 23.29 0.21 12.11
N ALA A 182 23.70 -0.80 11.34
CA ALA A 182 23.44 -2.20 11.67
C ALA A 182 24.35 -2.70 12.83
N GLN A 183 25.58 -2.21 12.93
CA GLN A 183 26.51 -2.57 14.00
C GLN A 183 26.16 -1.91 15.34
N GLU A 184 25.69 -0.65 15.36
CA GLU A 184 25.23 0.00 16.59
C GLU A 184 24.03 -0.70 17.24
N LYS A 185 23.13 -1.32 16.44
CA LYS A 185 22.01 -2.08 16.99
C LYS A 185 22.37 -3.45 17.56
N MET A 186 23.52 -4.01 17.20
CA MET A 186 23.99 -5.30 17.74
C MET A 186 24.94 -5.15 18.94
N GLY A 187 25.41 -3.94 19.26
CA GLY A 187 26.41 -3.68 20.32
C GLY A 187 25.84 -3.39 21.70
N THR A 188 24.52 -3.42 21.90
CA THR A 188 23.91 -3.16 23.22
C THR A 188 23.20 -4.38 23.80
N LYS A 189 23.91 -5.51 23.88
CA LYS A 189 23.56 -6.64 24.76
C LYS A 189 24.87 -7.24 25.31
N SER A 190 25.34 -6.67 26.37
CA SER A 190 26.16 -7.33 27.39
C SER A 190 25.83 -6.69 28.72
#